data_69410cf3f6536a8b3d109383d47ee40f
#
_entry.id   69410cf3f6536a8b3d109383d47ee40f
#
_cell.length_a   1.000
_cell.length_b   1.000
_cell.length_c   1.000
_cell.angle_alpha   90.00
_cell.angle_beta   90.00
_cell.angle_gamma   90.00
#
_symmetry.space_group_name_H-M   'P 1'
#
loop_
_entity.id
_entity.type
_entity.pdbx_description
1 polymer ?
#
loop_
_entity_poly.entity_id
_entity_poly.type
_entity_poly.pdbx_seq_one_letter_code
_entity_poly.pdbx_strand_id
1 'polypeptide(L)' 'MDITVAEHIAALKARMNALANKLMDEKDRAKRNVIEAEIRTAQTALAYYLAALDLESTLRHA' A
#
# COMPACT_ATOMS: atom_id res chain seq x y z
N MET A 1 -5.41 5.56 -19.96
CA MET A 1 -5.31 6.69 -19.02
C MET A 1 -4.26 6.37 -17.97
N ASP A 2 -3.30 7.25 -17.79
CA ASP A 2 -2.23 6.97 -16.85
C ASP A 2 -2.67 7.30 -15.42
N ILE A 3 -2.46 6.33 -14.54
CA ILE A 3 -2.76 6.51 -13.12
C ILE A 3 -1.59 7.24 -12.47
N THR A 4 -1.87 8.30 -11.74
CA THR A 4 -0.82 9.07 -11.05
C THR A 4 -0.27 8.31 -9.85
N VAL A 5 0.93 8.70 -9.40
CA VAL A 5 1.53 8.12 -8.19
C VAL A 5 0.59 8.32 -6.98
N ALA A 6 -0.03 9.50 -6.89
CA ALA A 6 -0.97 9.79 -5.80
C ALA A 6 -2.17 8.83 -5.81
N GLU A 7 -2.67 8.49 -6.99
CA GLU A 7 -3.78 7.54 -7.13
C GLU A 7 -3.36 6.12 -6.72
N HIS A 8 -2.14 5.71 -7.08
CA HIS A 8 -1.59 4.42 -6.64
C HIS A 8 -1.46 4.36 -5.12
N ILE A 9 -1.00 5.45 -4.51
CA ILE A 9 -0.87 5.53 -3.04
C ILE A 9 -2.26 5.39 -2.39
N ALA A 10 -3.25 6.10 -2.90
CA ALA A 10 -4.62 6.02 -2.38
C ALA A 10 -5.18 4.59 -2.50
N ALA A 11 -4.95 3.94 -3.64
CA ALA A 11 -5.40 2.56 -3.86
C ALA A 11 -4.72 1.58 -2.90
N LEU A 12 -3.41 1.74 -2.68
CA LEU A 12 -2.67 0.89 -1.74
C LEU A 12 -3.14 1.09 -0.30
N LYS A 13 -3.40 2.33 0.12
CA LYS A 13 -3.92 2.61 1.45
C LYS A 13 -5.30 1.97 1.65
N ALA A 14 -6.17 2.06 0.66
CA ALA A 14 -7.49 1.45 0.72
C ALA A 14 -7.37 -0.08 0.81
N ARG A 15 -6.45 -0.68 0.03
CA ARG A 15 -6.21 -2.12 0.07
C ARG A 15 -5.69 -2.55 1.44
N MET A 16 -4.76 -1.79 2.02
CA MET A 16 -4.22 -2.09 3.35
C MET A 16 -5.29 -2.04 4.42
N ASN A 17 -6.19 -1.05 4.35
CA ASN A 17 -7.31 -0.96 5.28
C ASN A 17 -8.25 -2.16 5.15
N ALA A 18 -8.56 -2.57 3.93
CA ALA A 18 -9.40 -3.74 3.68
C ALA A 18 -8.75 -5.02 4.21
N LEU A 19 -7.44 -5.17 3.99
CA LEU A 19 -6.69 -6.33 4.49
C LEU A 19 -6.62 -6.34 6.02
N ALA A 20 -6.44 -5.17 6.65
CA ALA A 20 -6.41 -5.07 8.10
C ALA A 20 -7.76 -5.47 8.70
N ASN A 21 -8.87 -5.04 8.11
CA ASN A 21 -10.20 -5.42 8.54
C ASN A 21 -10.42 -6.92 8.38
N LYS A 22 -9.98 -7.48 7.27
CA LYS A 22 -10.07 -8.91 7.00
C LYS A 22 -9.26 -9.71 8.02
N LEU A 23 -8.08 -9.21 8.38
CA LEU A 23 -7.22 -9.86 9.38
C LEU A 23 -7.90 -9.90 10.75
N MET A 24 -8.60 -8.83 11.13
CA MET A 24 -9.31 -8.78 12.41
C MET A 24 -10.38 -9.84 12.53
N ASP A 25 -11.02 -10.20 11.41
CA ASP A 25 -12.11 -11.18 11.38
C ASP A 25 -11.62 -12.61 11.13
N GLU A 26 -10.37 -12.77 10.68
CA GLU A 26 -9.86 -14.08 10.31
C GLU A 26 -9.32 -14.83 11.53
N LYS A 27 -9.83 -16.03 11.76
CA LYS A 27 -9.43 -16.88 12.89
C LYS A 27 -8.44 -17.97 12.51
N ASP A 28 -8.39 -18.34 11.23
CA ASP A 28 -7.49 -19.37 10.74
C ASP A 28 -6.07 -18.80 10.65
N ARG A 29 -5.14 -19.44 11.36
CA ARG A 29 -3.75 -18.98 11.43
C ARG A 29 -3.07 -18.93 10.07
N ALA A 30 -3.31 -19.95 9.23
CA ALA A 30 -2.71 -20.01 7.91
C ALA A 30 -3.21 -18.85 7.03
N LYS A 31 -4.50 -18.56 7.09
CA LYS A 31 -5.10 -17.44 6.34
C LYS A 31 -4.62 -16.10 6.88
N ARG A 32 -4.46 -15.98 8.20
CA ARG A 32 -3.90 -14.77 8.81
C ARG A 32 -2.49 -14.50 8.30
N ASN A 33 -1.67 -15.53 8.21
CA ASN A 33 -0.29 -15.39 7.71
C ASN A 33 -0.27 -14.90 6.27
N VAL A 34 -1.19 -15.37 5.43
CA VAL A 34 -1.31 -14.91 4.03
C VAL A 34 -1.69 -13.42 4.00
N ILE A 35 -2.67 -13.02 4.80
CA ILE A 35 -3.12 -11.63 4.87
C ILE A 35 -1.99 -10.72 5.36
N GLU A 36 -1.27 -11.14 6.40
CA GLU A 36 -0.13 -10.38 6.92
C GLU A 36 0.97 -10.20 5.87
N ALA A 37 1.23 -11.23 5.07
CA ALA A 37 2.20 -11.16 3.99
C ALA A 37 1.75 -10.17 2.91
N GLU A 38 0.46 -10.17 2.58
CA GLU A 38 -0.11 -9.21 1.62
C GLU A 38 0.01 -7.78 2.12
N ILE A 39 -0.25 -7.55 3.42
CA ILE A 39 -0.10 -6.23 4.03
C ILE A 39 1.34 -5.76 3.93
N ARG A 40 2.31 -6.61 4.24
CA ARG A 40 3.73 -6.27 4.15
C ARG A 40 4.14 -5.93 2.72
N THR A 41 3.63 -6.68 1.74
CA THR A 41 3.89 -6.38 0.33
C THR A 41 3.32 -5.01 -0.05
N ALA A 42 2.09 -4.72 0.39
CA ALA A 42 1.47 -3.42 0.13
C ALA A 42 2.24 -2.28 0.81
N GLN A 43 2.73 -2.49 2.04
CA GLN A 43 3.54 -1.51 2.75
C GLN A 43 4.83 -1.21 2.01
N THR A 44 5.49 -2.23 1.50
CA THR A 44 6.72 -2.07 0.71
C THR A 44 6.45 -1.27 -0.55
N ALA A 45 5.39 -1.61 -1.28
CA ALA A 45 5.00 -0.88 -2.48
C ALA A 45 4.66 0.57 -2.15
N LEU A 46 3.96 0.80 -1.04
CA LEU A 46 3.61 2.15 -0.60
C LEU A 46 4.87 2.99 -0.34
N ALA A 47 5.87 2.39 0.31
CA ALA A 47 7.13 3.09 0.60
C ALA A 47 7.82 3.54 -0.70
N TYR A 48 7.84 2.69 -1.73
CA TYR A 48 8.39 3.05 -3.04
C TYR A 48 7.61 4.18 -3.70
N TYR A 49 6.29 4.14 -3.65
CA TYR A 49 5.47 5.20 -4.25
C TYR A 49 5.61 6.51 -3.51
N LEU A 50 5.73 6.49 -2.18
CA LEU A 50 5.95 7.70 -1.41
C LEU A 50 7.31 8.32 -1.72
N ALA A 51 8.34 7.50 -1.88
CA ALA A 51 9.67 7.96 -2.28
C ALA A 51 9.64 8.58 -3.69
N ALA A 52 8.92 7.95 -4.61
CA ALA A 52 8.77 8.47 -5.97
C ALA A 52 8.04 9.81 -5.98
N LEU A 53 6.99 9.94 -5.15
CA LEU A 53 6.23 11.17 -5.06
C LEU A 53 7.10 12.30 -4.49
N ASP A 54 7.90 12.00 -3.47
CA ASP A 54 8.83 12.97 -2.87
C ASP A 54 9.87 13.45 -3.88
N LEU A 55 10.43 12.52 -4.64
CA LEU A 55 11.40 12.84 -5.68
C LEU A 55 10.77 13.72 -6.76
N GLU A 56 9.57 13.39 -7.20
CA GLU A 56 8.83 14.17 -8.19
C GLU A 56 8.62 15.61 -7.71
N SER A 57 8.21 15.75 -6.45
CA SER A 57 8.00 17.06 -5.83
C SER A 57 9.29 17.87 -5.78
N THR A 58 10.41 17.22 -5.41
CA THR A 58 11.73 17.85 -5.37
C THR A 58 12.13 18.35 -6.75
N LEU A 59 11.93 17.55 -7.79
CA LEU A 59 12.29 17.93 -9.15
C LEU A 59 11.45 19.12 -9.66
N ARG A 60 10.18 19.19 -9.25
CA ARG A 60 9.32 20.31 -9.64
C ARG A 60 9.74 21.64 -9.01
N HIS A 61 10.36 21.58 -7.85
CA HIS A 61 10.80 22.78 -7.10
C HIS A 61 12.26 23.11 -7.30
N ALA A 62 12.94 22.34 -8.10
CA ALA A 62 14.36 22.56 -8.39
C ALA A 62 14.61 23.72 -9.35
#